data_5a65431c1bfc51ce4c28e0dd28d5a2ce
#
_entry.id   5a65431c1bfc51ce4c28e0dd28d5a2ce
#
_cell.length_a   1.000
_cell.length_b   1.000
_cell.length_c   1.000
_cell.angle_alpha   90.00
_cell.angle_beta   90.00
_cell.angle_gamma   90.00
#
_symmetry.space_group_name_H-M   'P 1'
#
loop_
_entity.id
_entity.type
_entity.pdbx_description
1 polymer ?
#
loop_
_entity_poly.entity_id
_entity_poly.type
_entity_poly.pdbx_seq_one_letter_code
_entity_poly.pdbx_strand_id
1 'polypeptide(L)'
;MFIRGAIATALIVAAATPAAAQDKKPPYWASIASGQAMMRTGPARNYPGTWLYQRRDLPVRVLKLYPNWRLIEDPDGTRGWMLVTLLSDHRTAIVKKGEPRPVRVDRSDSALVEYLAEQGAVGRISKCRGDGWCRIEFGKREGFILTSDIWGVADNEVVD
;
A
#
# COMPACT_ATOMS: atom_id res chain seq x y z
N MET A 1 53.30 -15.34 -48.13
CA MET A 1 51.85 -15.45 -48.43
C MET A 1 51.16 -15.48 -47.07
N PHE A 2 50.69 -14.29 -46.60
CA PHE A 2 50.13 -14.13 -45.25
C PHE A 2 48.64 -13.98 -45.38
N ILE A 3 47.89 -14.94 -44.83
CA ILE A 3 46.42 -14.93 -44.80
C ILE A 3 46.00 -14.16 -43.53
N ARG A 4 45.43 -13.00 -43.70
CA ARG A 4 44.77 -12.21 -42.60
C ARG A 4 43.37 -12.72 -42.40
N GLY A 5 43.11 -13.41 -41.27
CA GLY A 5 41.79 -13.78 -40.82
C GLY A 5 41.10 -12.56 -40.16
N ALA A 6 39.98 -12.13 -40.70
CA ALA A 6 39.11 -11.10 -40.08
C ALA A 6 38.18 -11.79 -39.09
N ILE A 7 38.29 -11.44 -37.83
CA ILE A 7 37.37 -11.86 -36.76
C ILE A 7 36.21 -10.86 -36.75
N ALA A 8 35.03 -11.29 -37.15
CA ALA A 8 33.80 -10.53 -37.07
C ALA A 8 33.21 -10.68 -35.64
N THR A 9 33.29 -9.64 -34.84
CA THR A 9 32.66 -9.59 -33.51
C THR A 9 31.17 -9.25 -33.66
N ALA A 10 30.28 -10.24 -33.45
CA ALA A 10 28.84 -10.04 -33.46
C ALA A 10 28.42 -9.38 -32.11
N LEU A 11 27.95 -8.14 -32.16
CA LEU A 11 27.30 -7.46 -30.98
C LEU A 11 25.90 -8.07 -30.82
N ILE A 12 25.69 -8.78 -29.72
CA ILE A 12 24.38 -9.23 -29.29
C ILE A 12 23.72 -8.06 -28.54
N VAL A 13 22.77 -7.39 -29.18
CA VAL A 13 21.92 -6.39 -28.52
C VAL A 13 20.83 -7.15 -27.76
N ALA A 14 20.98 -7.22 -26.44
CA ALA A 14 19.94 -7.75 -25.56
C ALA A 14 18.78 -6.74 -25.51
N ALA A 15 17.67 -7.05 -26.15
CA ALA A 15 16.43 -6.29 -26.04
C ALA A 15 15.87 -6.49 -24.62
N ALA A 16 15.92 -5.44 -23.79
CA ALA A 16 15.23 -5.41 -22.50
C ALA A 16 13.72 -5.35 -22.77
N THR A 17 13.03 -6.46 -22.55
CA THR A 17 11.56 -6.49 -22.54
C THR A 17 11.07 -5.67 -21.32
N PRO A 18 10.16 -4.68 -21.51
CA PRO A 18 9.56 -4.00 -20.37
C PRO A 18 8.79 -5.03 -19.54
N ALA A 19 9.12 -5.14 -18.26
CA ALA A 19 8.34 -5.92 -17.31
C ALA A 19 6.94 -5.31 -17.27
N ALA A 20 5.94 -5.98 -17.82
CA ALA A 20 4.54 -5.60 -17.67
C ALA A 20 4.24 -5.62 -16.19
N ALA A 21 3.84 -4.46 -15.63
CA ALA A 21 3.33 -4.37 -14.27
C ALA A 21 2.15 -5.34 -14.16
N GLN A 22 2.32 -6.44 -13.43
CA GLN A 22 1.24 -7.39 -13.21
C GLN A 22 0.13 -6.68 -12.45
N ASP A 23 -1.05 -6.58 -13.06
CA ASP A 23 -2.25 -6.06 -12.39
C ASP A 23 -2.52 -6.94 -11.16
N LYS A 24 -2.41 -6.32 -9.98
CA LYS A 24 -2.71 -7.00 -8.71
C LYS A 24 -4.14 -7.52 -8.74
N LYS A 25 -4.32 -8.79 -8.39
CA LYS A 25 -5.66 -9.41 -8.33
C LYS A 25 -6.40 -8.93 -7.06
N PRO A 26 -7.59 -8.31 -7.18
CA PRO A 26 -8.40 -7.96 -6.01
C PRO A 26 -8.86 -9.18 -5.19
N PRO A 27 -9.05 -9.00 -3.86
CA PRO A 27 -8.82 -7.78 -3.13
C PRO A 27 -7.35 -7.55 -2.79
N TYR A 28 -6.89 -6.28 -2.79
CA TYR A 28 -5.55 -5.92 -2.34
C TYR A 28 -5.53 -4.54 -1.67
N TRP A 29 -4.46 -4.25 -0.94
CA TRP A 29 -4.28 -2.99 -0.24
C TRP A 29 -3.53 -1.97 -1.09
N ALA A 30 -3.96 -0.72 -1.00
CA ALA A 30 -3.34 0.45 -1.58
C ALA A 30 -3.44 1.62 -0.60
N SER A 31 -2.87 2.76 -0.95
CA SER A 31 -3.03 3.99 -0.19
C SER A 31 -3.36 5.17 -1.10
N ILE A 32 -3.94 6.23 -0.56
CA ILE A 32 -4.21 7.45 -1.32
C ILE A 32 -2.89 8.21 -1.55
N ALA A 33 -2.51 8.38 -2.81
CA ALA A 33 -1.27 9.07 -3.20
C ALA A 33 -1.40 10.59 -3.16
N SER A 34 -2.61 11.11 -3.38
CA SER A 34 -2.88 12.54 -3.51
C SER A 34 -3.31 13.18 -2.19
N GLY A 35 -2.99 14.47 -2.01
CA GLY A 35 -3.55 15.26 -0.91
C GLY A 35 -5.06 15.51 -1.03
N GLN A 36 -5.61 15.34 -2.24
CA GLN A 36 -7.06 15.37 -2.51
C GLN A 36 -7.41 14.25 -3.48
N ALA A 37 -8.37 13.41 -3.11
CA ALA A 37 -8.82 12.28 -3.92
C ALA A 37 -10.35 12.17 -3.88
N MET A 38 -10.99 12.32 -5.04
CA MET A 38 -12.44 12.23 -5.18
C MET A 38 -12.86 10.77 -5.40
N MET A 39 -13.74 10.28 -4.55
CA MET A 39 -14.48 9.04 -4.73
C MET A 39 -15.81 9.33 -5.44
N ARG A 40 -16.24 8.43 -6.33
CA ARG A 40 -17.44 8.60 -7.16
C ARG A 40 -18.36 7.39 -7.08
N THR A 41 -19.61 7.57 -7.51
CA THR A 41 -20.59 6.48 -7.56
C THR A 41 -20.31 5.46 -8.66
N GLY A 42 -19.54 5.82 -9.69
CA GLY A 42 -19.23 4.95 -10.83
C GLY A 42 -17.84 5.23 -11.44
N PRO A 43 -17.37 4.32 -12.32
CA PRO A 43 -16.01 4.34 -12.85
C PRO A 43 -15.84 5.28 -14.05
N ALA A 44 -16.29 6.54 -13.93
CA ALA A 44 -16.02 7.58 -14.91
C ALA A 44 -16.12 8.98 -14.27
N ARG A 45 -15.58 10.00 -14.95
CA ARG A 45 -15.55 11.37 -14.42
C ARG A 45 -16.91 12.05 -14.36
N ASN A 46 -17.87 11.61 -15.15
CA ASN A 46 -19.25 12.11 -15.19
C ASN A 46 -20.16 11.54 -14.10
N TYR A 47 -19.71 10.50 -13.37
CA TYR A 47 -20.45 10.05 -12.19
C TYR A 47 -20.29 11.04 -11.03
N PRO A 48 -21.34 11.23 -10.22
CA PRO A 48 -21.30 12.12 -9.06
C PRO A 48 -20.17 11.79 -8.10
N GLY A 49 -19.49 12.82 -7.58
CA GLY A 49 -18.58 12.69 -6.46
C GLY A 49 -19.36 12.45 -5.17
N THR A 50 -18.94 11.45 -4.38
CA THR A 50 -19.58 11.11 -3.11
C THR A 50 -18.77 11.56 -1.92
N TRP A 51 -17.44 11.51 -2.03
CA TRP A 51 -16.54 11.85 -0.94
C TRP A 51 -15.23 12.43 -1.45
N LEU A 52 -14.73 13.48 -0.82
CA LEU A 52 -13.41 14.06 -1.09
C LEU A 52 -12.48 13.75 0.08
N TYR A 53 -11.53 12.85 -0.13
CA TYR A 53 -10.46 12.58 0.82
C TYR A 53 -9.42 13.70 0.74
N GLN A 54 -9.08 14.27 1.89
CA GLN A 54 -8.04 15.30 2.02
C GLN A 54 -6.86 14.77 2.86
N ARG A 55 -6.60 13.48 2.76
CA ARG A 55 -5.58 12.80 3.54
C ARG A 55 -4.74 11.87 2.68
N ARG A 56 -3.47 12.24 2.49
CA ARG A 56 -2.47 11.37 1.87
C ARG A 56 -2.19 10.16 2.75
N ASP A 57 -1.76 9.08 2.12
CA ASP A 57 -1.38 7.81 2.75
C ASP A 57 -2.51 7.08 3.49
N LEU A 58 -3.77 7.55 3.41
CA LEU A 58 -4.89 6.81 3.96
C LEU A 58 -4.96 5.42 3.29
N PRO A 59 -4.93 4.31 4.04
CA PRO A 59 -5.08 2.98 3.46
C PRO A 59 -6.47 2.80 2.86
N VAL A 60 -6.55 2.05 1.77
CA VAL A 60 -7.79 1.64 1.12
C VAL A 60 -7.67 0.20 0.65
N ARG A 61 -8.79 -0.51 0.59
CA ARG A 61 -8.86 -1.85 0.05
C ARG A 61 -9.45 -1.80 -1.35
N VAL A 62 -8.71 -2.24 -2.36
CA VAL A 62 -9.19 -2.33 -3.73
C VAL A 62 -9.99 -3.61 -3.90
N LEU A 63 -11.26 -3.49 -4.28
CA LEU A 63 -12.21 -4.59 -4.38
C LEU A 63 -12.47 -5.04 -5.82
N LYS A 64 -12.39 -4.11 -6.79
CA LYS A 64 -12.59 -4.40 -8.21
C LYS A 64 -11.71 -3.50 -9.08
N LEU A 65 -11.36 -4.02 -10.26
CA LEU A 65 -10.65 -3.30 -11.31
C LEU A 65 -11.63 -2.88 -12.42
N TYR A 66 -11.42 -1.70 -12.95
CA TYR A 66 -12.00 -1.21 -14.20
C TYR A 66 -10.95 -0.34 -14.91
N PRO A 67 -10.96 -0.18 -16.23
CA PRO A 67 -9.95 0.65 -16.90
C PRO A 67 -9.80 2.02 -16.24
N ASN A 68 -8.58 2.32 -15.75
CA ASN A 68 -8.23 3.55 -15.02
C ASN A 68 -8.97 3.81 -13.69
N TRP A 69 -9.84 2.91 -13.23
CA TRP A 69 -10.61 3.06 -12.00
C TRP A 69 -10.48 1.84 -11.09
N ARG A 70 -10.61 2.09 -9.80
CA ARG A 70 -10.64 1.05 -8.76
C ARG A 70 -11.87 1.25 -7.89
N LEU A 71 -12.65 0.20 -7.67
CA LEU A 71 -13.63 0.19 -6.60
C LEU A 71 -12.85 0.00 -5.30
N ILE A 72 -12.90 1.00 -4.44
CA ILE A 72 -12.19 0.97 -3.16
C ILE A 72 -13.17 0.90 -1.99
N GLU A 73 -12.67 0.42 -0.87
CA GLU A 73 -13.29 0.49 0.45
C GLU A 73 -12.34 1.23 1.39
N ASP A 74 -12.86 2.17 2.16
CA ASP A 74 -12.10 2.92 3.15
C ASP A 74 -12.17 2.26 4.54
N PRO A 75 -11.45 2.76 5.55
CA PRO A 75 -11.45 2.20 6.90
C PRO A 75 -12.81 2.20 7.61
N ASP A 76 -13.74 3.04 7.18
CA ASP A 76 -15.12 3.11 7.71
C ASP A 76 -16.09 2.21 6.94
N GLY A 77 -15.62 1.47 5.94
CA GLY A 77 -16.43 0.59 5.10
C GLY A 77 -17.15 1.29 3.94
N THR A 78 -16.87 2.59 3.73
CA THR A 78 -17.46 3.35 2.61
C THR A 78 -16.82 2.87 1.30
N ARG A 79 -17.65 2.63 0.28
CA ARG A 79 -17.23 2.11 -1.02
C ARG A 79 -17.55 3.09 -2.15
N GLY A 80 -16.65 3.16 -3.10
CA GLY A 80 -16.84 3.94 -4.32
C GLY A 80 -15.65 3.82 -5.28
N TRP A 81 -15.76 4.49 -6.41
CA TRP A 81 -14.77 4.43 -7.47
C TRP A 81 -13.79 5.58 -7.39
N MET A 82 -12.52 5.25 -7.49
CA MET A 82 -11.41 6.21 -7.48
C MET A 82 -10.51 5.98 -8.68
N LEU A 83 -9.98 7.06 -9.27
CA LEU A 83 -8.98 6.99 -10.34
C LEU A 83 -7.71 6.29 -9.83
N VAL A 84 -7.15 5.38 -10.63
CA VAL A 84 -5.93 4.66 -10.28
C VAL A 84 -4.74 5.58 -10.03
N THR A 85 -4.67 6.71 -10.71
CA THR A 85 -3.60 7.71 -10.53
C THR A 85 -3.63 8.44 -9.19
N LEU A 86 -4.73 8.32 -8.44
CA LEU A 86 -4.87 8.86 -7.08
C LEU A 86 -4.47 7.84 -6.01
N LEU A 87 -4.10 6.63 -6.42
CA LEU A 87 -3.70 5.55 -5.54
C LEU A 87 -2.19 5.27 -5.66
N SER A 88 -1.63 4.72 -4.60
CA SER A 88 -0.24 4.27 -4.49
C SER A 88 -0.19 2.86 -3.97
N ASP A 89 0.86 2.13 -4.35
CA ASP A 89 1.17 0.81 -3.81
C ASP A 89 1.89 0.85 -2.46
N HIS A 90 2.16 2.04 -1.93
CA HIS A 90 2.74 2.16 -0.59
C HIS A 90 1.81 1.52 0.44
N ARG A 91 2.37 0.61 1.21
CA ARG A 91 1.63 -0.08 2.26
C ARG A 91 1.55 0.82 3.49
N THR A 92 0.33 1.15 3.85
CA THR A 92 0.02 1.95 5.03
C THR A 92 -1.06 1.27 5.85
N ALA A 93 -1.16 1.66 7.11
CA ALA A 93 -2.25 1.25 7.99
C ALA A 93 -2.72 2.42 8.84
N ILE A 94 -3.97 2.35 9.28
CA ILE A 94 -4.57 3.28 10.21
C ILE A 94 -4.89 2.57 11.52
N VAL A 95 -4.59 3.22 12.65
CA VAL A 95 -4.95 2.71 13.98
C VAL A 95 -6.47 2.70 14.12
N LYS A 96 -7.02 1.54 14.48
CA LYS A 96 -8.47 1.35 14.64
C LYS A 96 -9.04 2.26 15.72
N LYS A 97 -10.34 2.54 15.61
CA LYS A 97 -11.09 3.33 16.61
C LYS A 97 -11.04 2.67 18.00
N GLY A 98 -11.06 3.47 19.02
CA GLY A 98 -11.02 3.07 20.42
C GLY A 98 -9.82 3.63 21.17
N GLU A 99 -9.34 2.89 22.16
CA GLU A 99 -8.18 3.30 22.97
C GLU A 99 -6.90 3.39 22.15
N PRO A 100 -5.93 4.24 22.54
CA PRO A 100 -4.61 4.28 21.93
C PRO A 100 -3.93 2.91 21.96
N ARG A 101 -3.20 2.57 20.90
CA ARG A 101 -2.59 1.25 20.72
C ARG A 101 -1.09 1.28 21.03
N PRO A 102 -0.57 0.28 21.75
CA PRO A 102 0.84 0.23 22.08
C PRO A 102 1.69 -0.06 20.83
N VAL A 103 2.68 0.78 20.60
CA VAL A 103 3.78 0.51 19.66
C VAL A 103 4.99 0.10 20.49
N ARG A 104 5.54 -1.05 20.18
CA ARG A 104 6.55 -1.73 21.00
C ARG A 104 7.91 -1.73 20.33
N VAL A 105 8.94 -1.93 21.15
CA VAL A 105 10.33 -2.03 20.66
C VAL A 105 10.61 -3.35 19.93
N ASP A 106 9.79 -4.39 20.17
CA ASP A 106 9.92 -5.70 19.53
C ASP A 106 8.54 -6.38 19.37
N ARG A 107 8.49 -7.47 18.61
CA ARG A 107 7.30 -8.29 18.28
C ARG A 107 6.97 -9.24 19.43
N SER A 108 6.56 -8.70 20.55
CA SER A 108 6.17 -9.48 21.72
C SER A 108 5.22 -8.68 22.60
N ASP A 109 4.21 -9.34 23.16
CA ASP A 109 3.31 -8.71 24.12
C ASP A 109 4.01 -8.27 25.42
N SER A 110 5.13 -8.89 25.74
CA SER A 110 5.98 -8.54 26.90
C SER A 110 7.04 -7.48 26.59
N ALA A 111 7.22 -7.09 25.31
CA ALA A 111 8.19 -6.06 24.95
C ALA A 111 7.77 -4.69 25.48
N LEU A 112 8.75 -3.84 25.76
CA LEU A 112 8.50 -2.47 26.22
C LEU A 112 7.65 -1.70 25.21
N VAL A 113 6.66 -0.97 25.73
CA VAL A 113 5.88 -0.01 24.97
C VAL A 113 6.75 1.24 24.78
N GLU A 114 7.07 1.56 23.55
CA GLU A 114 7.86 2.74 23.22
C GLU A 114 6.98 4.00 23.23
N TYR A 115 5.78 3.88 22.69
CA TYR A 115 4.74 4.93 22.71
C TYR A 115 3.36 4.35 22.42
N LEU A 116 2.34 5.17 22.64
CA LEU A 116 0.96 4.87 22.27
C LEU A 116 0.62 5.59 20.97
N ALA A 117 0.06 4.87 20.02
CA ALA A 117 -0.44 5.44 18.77
C ALA A 117 -1.95 5.72 18.91
N GLU A 118 -2.33 6.96 18.69
CA GLU A 118 -3.72 7.40 18.77
C GLU A 118 -4.59 6.80 17.67
N GLN A 119 -5.88 6.60 17.96
CA GLN A 119 -6.85 6.18 16.96
C GLN A 119 -6.81 7.10 15.74
N GLY A 120 -6.91 6.51 14.57
CA GLY A 120 -6.85 7.25 13.31
C GLY A 120 -5.45 7.71 12.90
N ALA A 121 -4.39 7.45 13.67
CA ALA A 121 -3.03 7.66 13.20
C ALA A 121 -2.74 6.76 12.01
N VAL A 122 -2.14 7.33 10.95
CA VAL A 122 -1.74 6.59 9.74
C VAL A 122 -0.23 6.43 9.76
N GLY A 123 0.23 5.19 9.62
CA GLY A 123 1.63 4.84 9.55
C GLY A 123 1.97 4.06 8.27
N ARG A 124 3.23 4.10 7.88
CA ARG A 124 3.77 3.30 6.78
C ARG A 124 4.21 1.94 7.31
N ILE A 125 3.69 0.87 6.72
CA ILE A 125 4.15 -0.48 7.02
C ILE A 125 5.46 -0.72 6.27
N SER A 126 6.51 -1.08 7.00
CA SER A 126 7.80 -1.46 6.42
C SER A 126 7.95 -2.98 6.30
N LYS A 127 7.38 -3.74 7.25
CA LYS A 127 7.45 -5.19 7.23
C LYS A 127 6.39 -5.86 8.10
N CYS A 128 5.77 -6.94 7.58
CA CYS A 128 4.96 -7.88 8.37
C CYS A 128 5.40 -9.30 8.03
N ARG A 129 5.51 -10.18 9.03
CA ARG A 129 6.00 -11.56 8.81
C ARG A 129 4.91 -12.63 8.85
N GLY A 130 3.64 -12.23 8.91
CA GLY A 130 2.51 -13.16 9.05
C GLY A 130 2.35 -13.74 10.45
N ASP A 131 3.02 -13.17 11.43
CA ASP A 131 3.03 -13.56 12.84
C ASP A 131 2.12 -12.69 13.72
N GLY A 132 1.24 -11.89 13.11
CA GLY A 132 0.36 -10.97 13.81
C GLY A 132 0.99 -9.62 14.16
N TRP A 133 2.25 -9.38 13.75
CA TRP A 133 2.97 -8.15 14.02
C TRP A 133 3.44 -7.46 12.74
N CYS A 134 3.35 -6.15 12.70
CA CYS A 134 3.94 -5.32 11.67
C CYS A 134 4.90 -4.29 12.26
N ARG A 135 6.02 -4.08 11.56
CA ARG A 135 6.87 -2.93 11.75
C ARG A 135 6.26 -1.75 11.02
N ILE A 136 5.99 -0.68 11.74
CA ILE A 136 5.25 0.48 11.26
C ILE A 136 5.95 1.77 11.66
N GLU A 137 5.90 2.77 10.80
CA GLU A 137 6.47 4.10 11.02
C GLU A 137 5.34 5.13 11.05
N PHE A 138 5.22 5.84 12.17
CA PHE A 138 4.33 6.98 12.35
C PHE A 138 5.17 8.27 12.40
N GLY A 139 5.22 8.99 11.28
CA GLY A 139 6.10 10.15 11.13
C GLY A 139 7.58 9.76 11.18
N LYS A 140 8.28 10.13 12.26
CA LYS A 140 9.70 9.79 12.47
C LYS A 140 9.90 8.68 13.52
N ARG A 141 8.83 8.12 14.04
CA ARG A 141 8.87 7.09 15.09
C ARG A 141 8.47 5.75 14.51
N GLU A 142 9.28 4.75 14.76
CA GLU A 142 9.10 3.39 14.26
C GLU A 142 8.95 2.41 15.44
N GLY A 143 8.24 1.31 15.22
CA GLY A 143 8.11 0.23 16.19
C GLY A 143 7.22 -0.88 15.67
N PHE A 144 6.82 -1.77 16.57
CA PHE A 144 5.99 -2.93 16.25
C PHE A 144 4.58 -2.76 16.83
N ILE A 145 3.57 -3.05 16.00
CA ILE A 145 2.16 -2.99 16.35
C ILE A 145 1.46 -4.29 15.94
N LEU A 146 0.46 -4.69 16.70
CA LEU A 146 -0.39 -5.85 16.35
C LEU A 146 -1.24 -5.54 15.11
N THR A 147 -1.37 -6.51 14.20
CA THR A 147 -2.26 -6.41 13.03
C THR A 147 -3.72 -6.24 13.44
N SER A 148 -4.12 -6.80 14.59
CA SER A 148 -5.45 -6.62 15.17
C SER A 148 -5.79 -5.18 15.55
N ASP A 149 -4.79 -4.34 15.80
CA ASP A 149 -4.93 -2.94 16.22
C ASP A 149 -5.00 -1.93 15.08
N ILE A 150 -4.69 -2.39 13.88
CA ILE A 150 -4.63 -1.55 12.67
C ILE A 150 -5.54 -2.08 11.56
N TRP A 151 -5.87 -1.21 10.60
CA TRP A 151 -6.55 -1.55 9.35
C TRP A 151 -5.67 -1.14 8.18
N GLY A 152 -5.50 -1.99 7.17
CA GLY A 152 -4.59 -1.81 6.03
C GLY A 152 -3.70 -3.02 5.78
N VAL A 153 -3.86 -4.08 6.58
CA VAL A 153 -3.14 -5.34 6.46
C VAL A 153 -4.05 -6.49 6.94
N ALA A 154 -3.89 -7.68 6.38
CA ALA A 154 -4.53 -8.88 6.89
C ALA A 154 -3.69 -9.52 8.02
N ASP A 155 -4.34 -10.26 8.93
CA ASP A 155 -3.69 -10.79 10.15
C ASP A 155 -2.45 -11.66 9.88
N ASN A 156 -2.48 -12.46 8.80
CA ASN A 156 -1.38 -13.35 8.43
C ASN A 156 -0.65 -12.90 7.16
N GLU A 157 -0.78 -11.62 6.80
CA GLU A 157 -0.16 -11.09 5.60
C GLU A 157 1.34 -10.89 5.80
N VAL A 158 2.12 -11.28 4.77
CA VAL A 158 3.54 -10.97 4.67
C VAL A 158 3.69 -9.72 3.80
N VAL A 159 4.38 -8.72 4.34
CA VAL A 159 4.77 -7.48 3.65
C VAL A 159 6.27 -7.32 3.78
N ASP A 160 6.97 -7.22 2.66
CA ASP A 160 8.42 -7.03 2.55
C ASP A 160 8.78 -5.62 2.08
#